data_6b614dc4c75840609a78a37569157eb4
#
_entry.id   6b614dc4c75840609a78a37569157eb4
#
_cell.length_a   1.000
_cell.length_b   1.000
_cell.length_c   1.000
_cell.angle_alpha   90.00
_cell.angle_beta   90.00
_cell.angle_gamma   90.00
#
_symmetry.space_group_name_H-M   'P 1'
#
loop_
_entity.id
_entity.type
_entity.pdbx_description
1 polymer ?
#
loop_
_entity_poly.entity_id
_entity_poly.type
_entity_poly.pdbx_seq_one_letter_code
_entity_poly.pdbx_strand_id
1 'polypeptide(L)'
;MDLRVAIQGVAGCFHDAAAREYFEGQDIETVPCETFNEMFNLLKSDASMLGILAIENTIAGSLLQNHELLRQSNMTIVGEYKKYISHSIAALPGQSIDDIAEVNSHPMALRQCEQYLQLHPKMKMVETYDTAGSAKMIAENNLVGHAAICGRYAAELYGLNVLEDDIQTNKRNFTRVLEVTDPCNATEFKNQKAVDKASIAFTLPHSQGSLSAVLVIFSFYGMNLTKIQSLPIIGREWEYRFYVNLTFNDYTRYRQSIDAVRPLISDFKILGEYAEYK
;
A
#
# COMPACT_ATOMS: atom_id res chain seq x y z
N MET A 1 -25.96 1.80 5.50
CA MET A 1 -24.84 2.64 5.99
C MET A 1 -23.71 2.43 5.00
N ASP A 2 -23.14 3.52 4.52
CA ASP A 2 -22.03 3.44 3.58
C ASP A 2 -20.82 2.82 4.28
N LEU A 3 -20.11 1.95 3.60
CA LEU A 3 -18.90 1.31 4.11
C LEU A 3 -17.82 2.37 4.30
N ARG A 4 -17.36 2.58 5.54
CA ARG A 4 -16.31 3.56 5.85
C ARG A 4 -14.93 2.94 5.73
N VAL A 5 -14.08 3.57 4.93
CA VAL A 5 -12.73 3.09 4.60
C VAL A 5 -11.68 4.15 4.94
N ALA A 6 -10.86 3.89 5.95
CA ALA A 6 -9.76 4.76 6.34
C ALA A 6 -8.61 4.65 5.33
N ILE A 7 -8.08 5.79 4.90
CA ILE A 7 -6.98 5.89 3.95
C ILE A 7 -5.91 6.86 4.47
N GLN A 8 -4.64 6.62 4.13
CA GLN A 8 -3.60 7.62 4.35
C GLN A 8 -3.51 8.55 3.14
N GLY A 9 -3.49 9.87 3.39
CA GLY A 9 -3.46 10.93 2.39
C GLY A 9 -4.76 11.72 2.34
N VAL A 10 -4.94 12.50 1.30
CA VAL A 10 -6.13 13.32 1.06
C VAL A 10 -7.07 12.66 0.05
N ALA A 11 -8.29 13.15 -0.08
CA ALA A 11 -9.21 12.72 -1.13
C ALA A 11 -8.53 12.80 -2.51
N GLY A 12 -8.74 11.79 -3.35
CA GLY A 12 -8.11 11.70 -4.67
C GLY A 12 -6.71 11.07 -4.67
N CYS A 13 -6.09 10.78 -3.52
CA CYS A 13 -4.79 10.11 -3.47
C CYS A 13 -4.87 8.66 -3.99
N PHE A 14 -3.71 8.03 -4.20
CA PHE A 14 -3.68 6.65 -4.70
C PHE A 14 -4.33 5.62 -3.76
N HIS A 15 -4.36 5.88 -2.44
CA HIS A 15 -5.11 5.03 -1.49
C HIS A 15 -6.61 5.19 -1.66
N ASP A 16 -7.10 6.42 -1.88
CA ASP A 16 -8.53 6.68 -2.18
C ASP A 16 -8.94 5.98 -3.49
N ALA A 17 -8.15 6.16 -4.55
CA ALA A 17 -8.38 5.47 -5.81
C ALA A 17 -8.35 3.94 -5.65
N ALA A 18 -7.41 3.40 -4.87
CA ALA A 18 -7.33 1.96 -4.59
C ALA A 18 -8.56 1.45 -3.82
N ALA A 19 -9.05 2.21 -2.82
CA ALA A 19 -10.27 1.87 -2.08
C ALA A 19 -11.47 1.78 -3.01
N ARG A 20 -11.68 2.79 -3.86
CA ARG A 20 -12.81 2.84 -4.80
C ARG A 20 -12.77 1.74 -5.86
N GLU A 21 -11.59 1.39 -6.35
CA GLU A 21 -11.42 0.29 -7.29
C GLU A 21 -11.63 -1.07 -6.63
N TYR A 22 -11.15 -1.25 -5.39
CA TYR A 22 -11.33 -2.50 -4.65
C TYR A 22 -12.80 -2.76 -4.32
N PHE A 23 -13.54 -1.72 -3.96
CA PHE A 23 -14.97 -1.78 -3.63
C PHE A 23 -15.88 -1.34 -4.80
N GLU A 24 -15.43 -1.53 -6.04
CA GLU A 24 -16.21 -1.16 -7.23
C GLU A 24 -17.64 -1.73 -7.16
N GLY A 25 -18.64 -0.85 -7.36
CA GLY A 25 -20.06 -1.18 -7.26
C GLY A 25 -20.64 -1.14 -5.85
N GLN A 26 -19.87 -0.75 -4.86
CA GLN A 26 -20.34 -0.50 -3.49
C GLN A 26 -20.24 0.99 -3.16
N ASP A 27 -21.19 1.52 -2.40
CA ASP A 27 -21.10 2.87 -1.88
C ASP A 27 -20.13 2.89 -0.67
N ILE A 28 -19.01 3.58 -0.84
CA ILE A 28 -18.00 3.73 0.21
C ILE A 28 -17.79 5.20 0.56
N GLU A 29 -17.57 5.47 1.83
CA GLU A 29 -17.06 6.75 2.35
C GLU A 29 -15.57 6.57 2.70
N THR A 30 -14.67 7.24 1.98
CA THR A 30 -13.26 7.25 2.35
C THR A 30 -12.99 8.30 3.43
N VAL A 31 -12.26 7.90 4.49
CA VAL A 31 -11.91 8.76 5.63
C VAL A 31 -10.40 9.04 5.57
N PRO A 32 -9.99 10.26 5.16
CA PRO A 32 -8.60 10.65 5.06
C PRO A 32 -7.91 10.73 6.43
N CYS A 33 -6.69 10.21 6.52
CA CYS A 33 -5.80 10.30 7.67
C CYS A 33 -4.45 10.87 7.21
N GLU A 34 -3.83 11.74 7.98
CA GLU A 34 -2.53 12.32 7.61
C GLU A 34 -1.42 11.26 7.59
N THR A 35 -1.48 10.33 8.53
CA THR A 35 -0.47 9.28 8.69
C THR A 35 -1.09 7.89 8.82
N PHE A 36 -0.30 6.84 8.56
CA PHE A 36 -0.72 5.48 8.85
C PHE A 36 -0.95 5.22 10.35
N ASN A 37 -0.22 5.90 11.23
CA ASN A 37 -0.47 5.82 12.68
C ASN A 37 -1.87 6.33 13.03
N GLU A 38 -2.28 7.46 12.46
CA GLU A 38 -3.63 8.00 12.64
C GLU A 38 -4.69 7.04 12.11
N MET A 39 -4.47 6.47 10.91
CA MET A 39 -5.36 5.44 10.34
C MET A 39 -5.53 4.25 11.29
N PHE A 40 -4.45 3.70 11.85
CA PHE A 40 -4.53 2.59 12.81
C PHE A 40 -5.20 2.98 14.12
N ASN A 41 -5.03 4.22 14.59
CA ASN A 41 -5.73 4.73 15.77
C ASN A 41 -7.24 4.84 15.51
N LEU A 42 -7.61 5.30 14.33
CA LEU A 42 -9.01 5.37 13.91
C LEU A 42 -9.65 3.97 13.83
N LEU A 43 -8.99 3.02 13.17
CA LEU A 43 -9.45 1.61 13.10
C LEU A 43 -9.59 0.96 14.48
N LYS A 44 -8.73 1.34 15.42
CA LYS A 44 -8.83 0.85 16.81
C LYS A 44 -10.02 1.45 17.56
N SER A 45 -10.41 2.69 17.25
CA SER A 45 -11.53 3.38 17.89
C SER A 45 -12.88 3.02 17.30
N ASP A 46 -12.91 2.58 16.05
CA ASP A 46 -14.13 2.21 15.31
C ASP A 46 -13.92 0.87 14.59
N ALA A 47 -14.36 -0.19 15.24
CA ALA A 47 -14.20 -1.55 14.73
C ALA A 47 -15.01 -1.82 13.42
N SER A 48 -16.01 -0.98 13.09
CA SER A 48 -16.80 -1.11 11.86
C SER A 48 -16.07 -0.63 10.61
N MET A 49 -14.93 0.03 10.76
CA MET A 49 -14.16 0.57 9.64
C MET A 49 -13.20 -0.45 9.04
N LEU A 50 -12.95 -0.25 7.76
CA LEU A 50 -11.85 -0.87 7.03
C LEU A 50 -10.70 0.13 6.84
N GLY A 51 -9.49 -0.37 6.61
CA GLY A 51 -8.34 0.45 6.23
C GLY A 51 -7.68 -0.08 4.97
N ILE A 52 -7.23 0.83 4.11
CA ILE A 52 -6.37 0.52 2.95
C ILE A 52 -4.93 0.86 3.31
N LEU A 53 -4.10 -0.16 3.42
CA LEU A 53 -2.71 -0.08 3.86
C LEU A 53 -1.76 -0.42 2.71
N ALA A 54 -1.02 0.56 2.17
CA ALA A 54 0.07 0.27 1.25
C ALA A 54 1.18 -0.51 1.97
N ILE A 55 1.64 -1.61 1.39
CA ILE A 55 2.64 -2.49 2.01
C ILE A 55 3.93 -2.61 1.21
N GLU A 56 3.84 -2.47 -0.10
CA GLU A 56 4.99 -2.47 -1.01
C GLU A 56 4.65 -1.82 -2.35
N ASN A 57 5.67 -1.27 -2.99
CA ASN A 57 5.58 -0.76 -4.35
C ASN A 57 6.70 -1.37 -5.19
N THR A 58 6.44 -1.68 -6.44
CA THR A 58 7.40 -2.37 -7.33
C THR A 58 8.67 -1.56 -7.63
N ILE A 59 8.65 -0.24 -7.42
CA ILE A 59 9.79 0.66 -7.64
C ILE A 59 10.41 1.09 -6.30
N ALA A 60 9.58 1.50 -5.33
CA ALA A 60 10.03 1.99 -4.03
C ALA A 60 10.37 0.88 -3.03
N GLY A 61 9.96 -0.37 -3.30
CA GLY A 61 10.19 -1.51 -2.40
C GLY A 61 9.18 -1.62 -1.28
N SER A 62 9.57 -2.29 -0.19
CA SER A 62 8.72 -2.53 0.98
C SER A 62 8.58 -1.29 1.86
N LEU A 63 7.34 -0.98 2.27
CA LEU A 63 7.04 0.05 3.27
C LEU A 63 7.22 -0.57 4.67
N LEU A 64 8.46 -0.57 5.17
CA LEU A 64 8.85 -1.33 6.36
C LEU A 64 8.09 -0.90 7.61
N GLN A 65 7.83 0.40 7.78
CA GLN A 65 7.03 0.91 8.90
C GLN A 65 5.61 0.32 8.93
N ASN A 66 5.00 0.14 7.78
CA ASN A 66 3.62 -0.36 7.68
C ASN A 66 3.52 -1.84 8.08
N HIS A 67 4.56 -2.63 7.82
CA HIS A 67 4.66 -3.99 8.35
C HIS A 67 4.65 -4.02 9.89
N GLU A 68 5.41 -3.13 10.50
CA GLU A 68 5.51 -3.08 11.97
C GLU A 68 4.24 -2.51 12.60
N LEU A 69 3.62 -1.46 12.02
CA LEU A 69 2.33 -0.94 12.45
C LEU A 69 1.24 -2.02 12.43
N LEU A 70 1.15 -2.77 11.32
CA LEU A 70 0.19 -3.86 11.19
C LEU A 70 0.43 -4.95 12.25
N ARG A 71 1.67 -5.33 12.48
CA ARG A 71 2.02 -6.33 13.50
C ARG A 71 1.68 -5.86 14.92
N GLN A 72 1.98 -4.59 15.23
CA GLN A 72 1.72 -4.01 16.56
C GLN A 72 0.23 -3.75 16.79
N SER A 73 -0.53 -3.51 15.74
CA SER A 73 -1.97 -3.37 15.82
C SER A 73 -2.65 -4.71 16.12
N ASN A 74 -3.91 -4.67 16.53
CA ASN A 74 -4.77 -5.85 16.61
C ASN A 74 -5.50 -6.11 15.29
N MET A 75 -5.24 -5.31 14.25
CA MET A 75 -5.91 -5.47 12.95
C MET A 75 -5.48 -6.75 12.25
N THR A 76 -6.37 -7.27 11.42
CA THR A 76 -6.11 -8.43 10.55
C THR A 76 -6.32 -8.07 9.09
N ILE A 77 -5.55 -8.71 8.20
CA ILE A 77 -5.70 -8.59 6.76
C ILE A 77 -6.89 -9.47 6.33
N VAL A 78 -7.81 -8.90 5.56
CA VAL A 78 -8.98 -9.60 5.00
C VAL A 78 -8.93 -9.67 3.47
N GLY A 79 -8.10 -8.85 2.82
CA GLY A 79 -7.92 -8.83 1.38
C GLY A 79 -6.65 -8.10 0.96
N GLU A 80 -6.36 -8.17 -0.34
CA GLU A 80 -5.29 -7.41 -0.97
C GLU A 80 -5.70 -6.94 -2.37
N TYR A 81 -5.07 -5.87 -2.84
CA TYR A 81 -5.25 -5.30 -4.16
C TYR A 81 -3.92 -4.82 -4.74
N LYS A 82 -3.74 -4.93 -6.05
CA LYS A 82 -2.59 -4.38 -6.78
C LYS A 82 -3.02 -3.15 -7.55
N LYS A 83 -2.81 -1.99 -6.96
CA LYS A 83 -3.10 -0.70 -7.59
C LYS A 83 -2.01 -0.36 -8.61
N TYR A 84 -2.40 -0.18 -9.86
CA TYR A 84 -1.54 0.43 -10.87
C TYR A 84 -1.34 1.92 -10.56
N ILE A 85 -0.08 2.35 -10.54
CA ILE A 85 0.29 3.74 -10.29
C ILE A 85 0.66 4.39 -11.62
N SER A 86 -0.25 5.20 -12.14
CA SER A 86 -0.02 6.06 -13.29
C SER A 86 0.01 7.51 -12.85
N HIS A 87 1.06 8.21 -13.22
CA HIS A 87 1.20 9.64 -12.96
C HIS A 87 0.79 10.43 -14.19
N SER A 88 -0.02 11.45 -13.96
CA SER A 88 -0.43 12.44 -14.96
C SER A 88 0.11 13.81 -14.55
N ILE A 89 0.41 14.67 -15.52
CA ILE A 89 0.62 16.09 -15.26
C ILE A 89 -0.69 16.83 -15.54
N ALA A 90 -1.16 17.59 -14.54
CA ALA A 90 -2.44 18.28 -14.60
C ALA A 90 -2.32 19.73 -14.13
N ALA A 91 -3.07 20.63 -14.76
CA ALA A 91 -3.07 22.06 -14.47
C ALA A 91 -4.48 22.64 -14.56
N LEU A 92 -4.64 23.92 -14.21
CA LEU A 92 -5.91 24.63 -14.36
C LEU A 92 -6.41 24.59 -15.80
N PRO A 93 -7.74 24.55 -16.02
CA PRO A 93 -8.32 24.58 -17.35
C PRO A 93 -7.83 25.75 -18.18
N GLY A 94 -7.58 25.51 -19.47
CA GLY A 94 -7.13 26.52 -20.41
C GLY A 94 -5.61 26.71 -20.50
N GLN A 95 -4.83 26.02 -19.67
CA GLN A 95 -3.36 25.99 -19.77
C GLN A 95 -2.90 24.82 -20.65
N SER A 96 -1.80 25.01 -21.33
CA SER A 96 -1.04 24.00 -22.08
C SER A 96 0.26 23.65 -21.35
N ILE A 97 0.98 22.64 -21.83
CA ILE A 97 2.26 22.23 -21.26
C ILE A 97 3.32 23.36 -21.32
N ASP A 98 3.25 24.21 -22.35
CA ASP A 98 4.19 25.33 -22.56
C ASP A 98 3.95 26.50 -21.56
N ASP A 99 2.79 26.55 -20.94
CA ASP A 99 2.46 27.59 -19.96
C ASP A 99 2.98 27.24 -18.55
N ILE A 100 3.46 25.99 -18.34
CA ILE A 100 3.84 25.52 -17.03
C ILE A 100 5.29 25.89 -16.70
N ALA A 101 5.42 26.69 -15.65
CA ALA A 101 6.71 27.10 -15.08
C ALA A 101 7.14 26.26 -13.86
N GLU A 102 6.16 25.71 -13.12
CA GLU A 102 6.41 24.97 -11.89
C GLU A 102 5.57 23.69 -11.80
N VAL A 103 6.23 22.58 -11.38
CA VAL A 103 5.58 21.26 -11.21
C VAL A 103 5.70 20.82 -9.76
N ASN A 104 4.55 20.61 -9.14
CA ASN A 104 4.40 20.30 -7.72
C ASN A 104 4.02 18.85 -7.53
N SER A 105 4.73 18.10 -6.69
CA SER A 105 4.34 16.74 -6.30
C SER A 105 5.17 16.19 -5.12
N HIS A 106 4.77 15.03 -4.63
CA HIS A 106 5.56 14.27 -3.67
C HIS A 106 6.92 13.88 -4.29
N PRO A 107 8.04 13.93 -3.52
CA PRO A 107 9.38 13.66 -4.04
C PRO A 107 9.52 12.34 -4.79
N MET A 108 8.81 11.29 -4.35
CA MET A 108 8.83 9.99 -5.03
C MET A 108 8.20 10.04 -6.42
N ALA A 109 7.09 10.79 -6.59
CA ALA A 109 6.43 10.95 -7.88
C ALA A 109 7.29 11.75 -8.85
N LEU A 110 7.93 12.84 -8.38
CA LEU A 110 8.88 13.60 -9.18
C LEU A 110 10.03 12.71 -9.69
N ARG A 111 10.63 11.89 -8.83
CA ARG A 111 11.66 10.92 -9.22
C ARG A 111 11.16 9.87 -10.22
N GLN A 112 9.96 9.37 -10.03
CA GLN A 112 9.36 8.39 -10.95
C GLN A 112 9.07 8.99 -12.34
N CYS A 113 8.92 10.31 -12.45
CA CYS A 113 8.68 11.03 -13.70
C CYS A 113 9.94 11.76 -14.24
N GLU A 114 11.13 11.40 -13.74
CA GLU A 114 12.36 12.13 -14.04
C GLU A 114 12.66 12.26 -15.55
N GLN A 115 12.49 11.20 -16.33
CA GLN A 115 12.73 11.26 -17.78
C GLN A 115 11.77 12.24 -18.48
N TYR A 116 10.53 12.28 -18.09
CA TYR A 116 9.57 13.24 -18.61
C TYR A 116 9.97 14.68 -18.25
N LEU A 117 10.35 14.94 -17.02
CA LEU A 117 10.75 16.25 -16.54
C LEU A 117 12.06 16.74 -17.21
N GLN A 118 12.98 15.83 -17.55
CA GLN A 118 14.21 16.15 -18.31
C GLN A 118 13.90 16.66 -19.73
N LEU A 119 12.78 16.24 -20.33
CA LEU A 119 12.34 16.78 -21.64
C LEU A 119 11.74 18.18 -21.54
N HIS A 120 11.38 18.62 -20.31
CA HIS A 120 10.77 19.91 -20.01
C HIS A 120 11.65 20.74 -19.04
N PRO A 121 12.90 21.12 -19.41
CA PRO A 121 13.87 21.73 -18.49
C PRO A 121 13.46 23.13 -17.97
N LYS A 122 12.43 23.74 -18.54
CA LYS A 122 11.88 25.03 -18.07
C LYS A 122 11.01 24.86 -16.83
N MET A 123 10.50 23.67 -16.56
CA MET A 123 9.66 23.38 -15.40
C MET A 123 10.51 23.23 -14.15
N LYS A 124 10.29 24.11 -13.18
CA LYS A 124 10.90 23.99 -11.85
C LYS A 124 10.16 22.94 -11.02
N MET A 125 10.86 21.92 -10.56
CA MET A 125 10.30 20.92 -9.64
C MET A 125 10.18 21.47 -8.23
N VAL A 126 9.01 21.30 -7.61
CA VAL A 126 8.73 21.69 -6.22
C VAL A 126 8.18 20.50 -5.46
N GLU A 127 8.90 20.11 -4.42
CA GLU A 127 8.49 19.02 -3.55
C GLU A 127 7.35 19.47 -2.63
N THR A 128 6.31 18.64 -2.55
CA THR A 128 5.16 18.84 -1.67
C THR A 128 4.91 17.54 -0.87
N TYR A 129 4.02 17.63 0.10
CA TYR A 129 3.76 16.49 0.99
C TYR A 129 3.02 15.33 0.30
N ASP A 130 2.14 15.60 -0.68
CA ASP A 130 1.25 14.61 -1.30
C ASP A 130 0.96 14.94 -2.78
N THR A 131 0.78 13.91 -3.61
CA THR A 131 0.48 14.07 -5.05
C THR A 131 -0.89 14.68 -5.29
N ALA A 132 -1.93 14.16 -4.65
CA ALA A 132 -3.29 14.69 -4.77
C ALA A 132 -3.45 16.03 -4.03
N GLY A 133 -2.71 16.20 -2.92
CA GLY A 133 -2.62 17.47 -2.20
C GLY A 133 -2.05 18.60 -3.06
N SER A 134 -1.11 18.29 -3.97
CA SER A 134 -0.61 19.27 -4.96
C SER A 134 -1.70 19.70 -5.93
N ALA A 135 -2.48 18.75 -6.45
CA ALA A 135 -3.61 19.07 -7.34
C ALA A 135 -4.66 19.94 -6.62
N LYS A 136 -5.00 19.57 -5.38
CA LYS A 136 -5.89 20.35 -4.52
C LYS A 136 -5.40 21.77 -4.31
N MET A 137 -4.13 21.94 -3.94
CA MET A 137 -3.52 23.25 -3.71
C MET A 137 -3.58 24.15 -4.94
N ILE A 138 -3.27 23.61 -6.13
CA ILE A 138 -3.32 24.37 -7.39
C ILE A 138 -4.75 24.81 -7.71
N ALA A 139 -5.73 23.91 -7.56
CA ALA A 139 -7.13 24.21 -7.83
C ALA A 139 -7.70 25.24 -6.86
N GLU A 140 -7.53 25.07 -5.55
CA GLU A 140 -8.09 25.95 -4.51
C GLU A 140 -7.48 27.36 -4.54
N ASN A 141 -6.19 27.49 -4.91
CA ASN A 141 -5.51 28.78 -4.97
C ASN A 141 -5.43 29.39 -6.38
N ASN A 142 -6.06 28.75 -7.38
CA ASN A 142 -6.05 29.19 -8.79
C ASN A 142 -4.63 29.52 -9.30
N LEU A 143 -3.66 28.61 -9.07
CA LEU A 143 -2.26 28.85 -9.41
C LEU A 143 -2.00 28.68 -10.91
N VAL A 144 -1.98 29.77 -11.64
CA VAL A 144 -1.64 29.79 -13.07
C VAL A 144 -0.13 29.56 -13.24
N GLY A 145 0.26 28.80 -14.27
CA GLY A 145 1.65 28.40 -14.53
C GLY A 145 2.16 27.29 -13.65
N HIS A 146 1.30 26.69 -12.82
CA HIS A 146 1.62 25.55 -11.98
C HIS A 146 0.91 24.30 -12.46
N ALA A 147 1.59 23.16 -12.41
CA ALA A 147 1.02 21.85 -12.63
C ALA A 147 1.27 20.91 -11.44
N ALA A 148 0.40 19.93 -11.25
CA ALA A 148 0.61 18.81 -10.33
C ALA A 148 0.99 17.56 -11.11
N ILE A 149 1.96 16.78 -10.59
CA ILE A 149 2.08 15.38 -10.95
C ILE A 149 1.26 14.57 -9.92
N CYS A 150 0.15 13.99 -10.39
CA CYS A 150 -0.81 13.28 -9.55
C CYS A 150 -1.46 12.12 -10.31
N GLY A 151 -2.34 11.35 -9.67
CA GLY A 151 -3.21 10.40 -10.36
C GLY A 151 -4.31 11.13 -11.16
N ARG A 152 -4.75 10.55 -12.28
CA ARG A 152 -5.87 11.09 -13.08
C ARG A 152 -7.09 11.37 -12.21
N TYR A 153 -7.45 10.45 -11.31
CA TYR A 153 -8.59 10.64 -10.41
C TYR A 153 -8.48 11.91 -9.54
N ALA A 154 -7.28 12.24 -9.04
CA ALA A 154 -7.07 13.49 -8.31
C ALA A 154 -7.28 14.72 -9.20
N ALA A 155 -6.76 14.70 -10.43
CA ALA A 155 -6.95 15.79 -11.37
C ALA A 155 -8.45 16.04 -11.66
N GLU A 156 -9.20 14.99 -11.94
CA GLU A 156 -10.65 15.05 -12.18
C GLU A 156 -11.42 15.55 -10.95
N LEU A 157 -11.10 15.03 -9.76
CA LEU A 157 -11.75 15.41 -8.50
C LEU A 157 -11.59 16.90 -8.20
N TYR A 158 -10.41 17.47 -8.48
CA TYR A 158 -10.13 18.89 -8.23
C TYR A 158 -10.35 19.80 -9.44
N GLY A 159 -10.94 19.29 -10.54
CA GLY A 159 -11.30 20.09 -11.71
C GLY A 159 -10.09 20.57 -12.52
N LEU A 160 -8.97 19.89 -12.45
CA LEU A 160 -7.79 20.17 -13.28
C LEU A 160 -7.88 19.43 -14.61
N ASN A 161 -7.35 20.05 -15.66
CA ASN A 161 -7.17 19.38 -16.95
C ASN A 161 -5.89 18.55 -16.93
N VAL A 162 -6.00 17.29 -17.31
CA VAL A 162 -4.84 16.43 -17.55
C VAL A 162 -4.19 16.87 -18.86
N LEU A 163 -2.96 17.36 -18.78
CA LEU A 163 -2.19 17.79 -19.95
C LEU A 163 -1.52 16.59 -20.63
N GLU A 164 -1.01 15.64 -19.85
CA GLU A 164 -0.44 14.39 -20.34
C GLU A 164 -0.56 13.29 -19.28
N ASP A 165 -0.81 12.06 -19.74
CA ASP A 165 -0.98 10.90 -18.89
C ASP A 165 0.21 9.96 -18.96
N ASP A 166 0.29 9.09 -17.94
CA ASP A 166 1.21 7.97 -17.92
C ASP A 166 2.67 8.41 -18.11
N ILE A 167 3.03 9.54 -17.47
CA ILE A 167 4.34 10.20 -17.64
C ILE A 167 5.47 9.56 -16.83
N GLN A 168 5.20 8.58 -15.95
CA GLN A 168 6.24 7.90 -15.19
C GLN A 168 7.19 7.11 -16.12
N THR A 169 8.47 7.14 -15.79
CA THR A 169 9.55 6.47 -16.54
C THR A 169 9.33 4.96 -16.62
N ASN A 170 9.00 4.33 -15.49
CA ASN A 170 8.73 2.88 -15.46
C ASN A 170 7.22 2.64 -15.48
N LYS A 171 6.73 2.07 -16.60
CA LYS A 171 5.31 1.76 -16.79
C LYS A 171 4.81 0.57 -15.95
N ARG A 172 5.70 -0.25 -15.37
CA ARG A 172 5.34 -1.35 -14.46
C ARG A 172 5.40 -0.89 -13.02
N ASN A 173 4.61 0.12 -12.68
CA ASN A 173 4.53 0.70 -11.35
C ASN A 173 3.24 0.25 -10.65
N PHE A 174 3.38 -0.64 -9.68
CA PHE A 174 2.25 -1.15 -8.90
C PHE A 174 2.51 -1.00 -7.41
N THR A 175 1.49 -0.59 -6.69
CA THR A 175 1.48 -0.62 -5.22
C THR A 175 0.55 -1.75 -4.77
N ARG A 176 1.08 -2.66 -3.96
CA ARG A 176 0.27 -3.64 -3.26
C ARG A 176 -0.30 -3.00 -2.00
N VAL A 177 -1.61 -2.98 -1.91
CA VAL A 177 -2.35 -2.53 -0.74
C VAL A 177 -3.03 -3.71 -0.07
N LEU A 178 -3.15 -3.64 1.25
CA LEU A 178 -3.86 -4.62 2.08
C LEU A 178 -5.13 -3.97 2.61
N GLU A 179 -6.20 -4.72 2.60
CA GLU A 179 -7.41 -4.39 3.31
C GLU A 179 -7.31 -4.94 4.74
N VAL A 180 -7.44 -4.05 5.72
CA VAL A 180 -7.27 -4.39 7.14
C VAL A 180 -8.48 -3.95 7.95
N THR A 181 -8.86 -4.75 8.95
CA THR A 181 -9.99 -4.46 9.83
C THR A 181 -9.78 -5.07 11.22
N ASP A 182 -10.68 -4.74 12.15
CA ASP A 182 -10.73 -5.42 13.44
C ASP A 182 -11.08 -6.92 13.25
N PRO A 183 -10.40 -7.85 13.95
CA PRO A 183 -10.69 -9.29 13.86
C PRO A 183 -12.14 -9.67 14.12
N CYS A 184 -12.86 -8.90 14.93
CA CYS A 184 -14.28 -9.17 15.23
C CYS A 184 -15.16 -9.10 13.99
N ASN A 185 -14.80 -8.24 13.01
CA ASN A 185 -15.54 -8.04 11.77
C ASN A 185 -14.90 -8.73 10.56
N ALA A 186 -13.76 -9.39 10.76
CA ALA A 186 -13.01 -10.02 9.66
C ALA A 186 -13.85 -11.02 8.85
N THR A 187 -14.81 -11.71 9.47
CA THR A 187 -15.66 -12.69 8.79
C THR A 187 -16.65 -12.03 7.84
N GLU A 188 -17.11 -10.81 8.14
CA GLU A 188 -18.04 -10.05 7.31
C GLU A 188 -17.36 -9.54 6.04
N PHE A 189 -16.10 -9.16 6.15
CA PHE A 189 -15.31 -8.55 5.05
C PHE A 189 -14.48 -9.56 4.25
N LYS A 190 -14.31 -10.80 4.75
CA LYS A 190 -13.62 -11.83 3.96
C LYS A 190 -14.41 -12.10 2.69
N ASN A 191 -13.75 -11.85 1.56
CA ASN A 191 -14.27 -12.24 0.27
C ASN A 191 -14.73 -13.70 0.30
N GLN A 192 -15.85 -14.01 -0.35
CA GLN A 192 -16.37 -15.39 -0.51
C GLN A 192 -15.42 -16.33 -1.26
N LYS A 193 -14.27 -15.83 -1.73
CA LYS A 193 -13.21 -16.61 -2.37
C LYS A 193 -12.52 -17.51 -1.34
N ALA A 194 -12.10 -18.68 -1.78
CA ALA A 194 -11.30 -19.57 -0.96
C ALA A 194 -9.99 -18.89 -0.53
N VAL A 195 -9.64 -19.05 0.73
CA VAL A 195 -8.37 -18.56 1.29
C VAL A 195 -7.22 -19.37 0.69
N ASP A 196 -6.34 -18.71 -0.04
CA ASP A 196 -5.16 -19.31 -0.71
C ASP A 196 -3.85 -18.58 -0.39
N LYS A 197 -3.91 -17.56 0.50
CA LYS A 197 -2.75 -16.76 0.92
C LYS A 197 -2.78 -16.44 2.40
N ALA A 198 -1.60 -16.38 3.01
CA ALA A 198 -1.41 -15.95 4.38
C ALA A 198 -0.21 -14.99 4.49
N SER A 199 -0.37 -13.97 5.34
CA SER A 199 0.73 -13.11 5.79
C SER A 199 1.03 -13.40 7.24
N ILE A 200 2.29 -13.73 7.55
CA ILE A 200 2.75 -14.10 8.88
C ILE A 200 3.97 -13.28 9.29
N ALA A 201 4.15 -13.13 10.59
CA ALA A 201 5.36 -12.56 11.18
C ALA A 201 5.90 -13.48 12.28
N PHE A 202 7.23 -13.62 12.35
CA PHE A 202 7.90 -14.40 13.39
C PHE A 202 9.34 -13.93 13.60
N THR A 203 9.95 -14.37 14.70
CA THR A 203 11.37 -14.19 14.96
C THR A 203 12.09 -15.55 14.99
N LEU A 204 13.38 -15.51 14.72
CA LEU A 204 14.24 -16.69 14.73
C LEU A 204 15.42 -16.49 15.68
N PRO A 205 15.92 -17.56 16.32
CA PRO A 205 17.19 -17.52 16.99
C PRO A 205 18.31 -17.12 16.02
N HIS A 206 19.25 -16.30 16.46
CA HIS A 206 20.42 -15.96 15.68
C HIS A 206 21.41 -17.14 15.68
N SER A 207 21.08 -18.18 14.93
CA SER A 207 21.90 -19.39 14.80
C SER A 207 21.98 -19.86 13.35
N GLN A 208 23.08 -20.55 13.05
CA GLN A 208 23.34 -21.05 11.71
C GLN A 208 22.22 -22.01 11.26
N GLY A 209 21.66 -21.73 10.07
CA GLY A 209 20.63 -22.57 9.46
C GLY A 209 19.20 -22.34 9.97
N SER A 210 18.94 -21.47 10.96
CA SER A 210 17.60 -21.28 11.54
C SER A 210 16.56 -20.88 10.48
N LEU A 211 16.87 -19.91 9.61
CA LEU A 211 15.96 -19.51 8.55
C LEU A 211 15.77 -20.62 7.50
N SER A 212 16.85 -21.27 7.07
CA SER A 212 16.76 -22.33 6.07
C SER A 212 15.94 -23.53 6.55
N ALA A 213 16.00 -23.89 7.84
CA ALA A 213 15.16 -24.93 8.41
C ALA A 213 13.65 -24.63 8.28
N VAL A 214 13.25 -23.39 8.56
CA VAL A 214 11.85 -22.93 8.39
C VAL A 214 11.44 -22.97 6.92
N LEU A 215 12.30 -22.48 6.02
CA LEU A 215 12.00 -22.44 4.57
C LEU A 215 11.87 -23.87 3.98
N VAL A 216 12.70 -24.82 4.42
CA VAL A 216 12.61 -26.23 4.01
C VAL A 216 11.27 -26.84 4.43
N ILE A 217 10.78 -26.55 5.65
CA ILE A 217 9.47 -27.03 6.10
C ILE A 217 8.35 -26.44 5.22
N PHE A 218 8.33 -25.14 4.99
CA PHE A 218 7.33 -24.54 4.10
C PHE A 218 7.34 -25.16 2.69
N SER A 219 8.54 -25.38 2.13
CA SER A 219 8.70 -26.04 0.84
C SER A 219 8.16 -27.48 0.85
N PHE A 220 8.47 -28.26 1.92
CA PHE A 220 7.99 -29.65 2.05
C PHE A 220 6.46 -29.76 2.07
N TYR A 221 5.79 -28.80 2.71
CA TYR A 221 4.33 -28.74 2.71
C TYR A 221 3.74 -28.13 1.44
N GLY A 222 4.55 -27.71 0.48
CA GLY A 222 4.11 -27.15 -0.81
C GLY A 222 3.67 -25.70 -0.72
N MET A 223 4.16 -24.96 0.28
CA MET A 223 3.92 -23.52 0.38
C MET A 223 4.84 -22.77 -0.59
N ASN A 224 4.29 -21.80 -1.32
CA ASN A 224 5.08 -20.90 -2.13
C ASN A 224 5.25 -19.54 -1.41
N LEU A 225 6.50 -19.08 -1.29
CA LEU A 225 6.80 -17.77 -0.71
C LEU A 225 6.70 -16.69 -1.77
N THR A 226 5.76 -15.78 -1.62
CA THR A 226 5.62 -14.61 -2.52
C THR A 226 6.31 -13.37 -1.95
N LYS A 227 6.65 -13.38 -0.66
CA LYS A 227 7.44 -12.34 0.00
C LYS A 227 8.19 -12.91 1.20
N ILE A 228 9.42 -12.42 1.39
CA ILE A 228 10.17 -12.52 2.63
C ILE A 228 10.88 -11.20 2.89
N GLN A 229 10.64 -10.62 4.06
CA GLN A 229 11.23 -9.35 4.48
C GLN A 229 11.71 -9.49 5.92
N SER A 230 12.98 -9.16 6.18
CA SER A 230 13.51 -9.10 7.53
C SER A 230 13.59 -7.66 8.03
N LEU A 231 13.32 -7.46 9.32
CA LEU A 231 13.51 -6.19 10.03
C LEU A 231 14.31 -6.46 11.31
N PRO A 232 15.34 -5.65 11.62
CA PRO A 232 16.03 -5.75 12.90
C PRO A 232 15.07 -5.43 14.05
N ILE A 233 15.22 -6.15 15.16
CA ILE A 233 14.44 -5.90 16.38
C ILE A 233 15.14 -4.83 17.18
N ILE A 234 14.47 -3.71 17.39
CA ILE A 234 15.03 -2.58 18.18
C ILE A 234 15.36 -3.06 19.59
N GLY A 235 16.60 -2.80 20.03
CA GLY A 235 17.09 -3.19 21.34
C GLY A 235 17.58 -4.62 21.45
N ARG A 236 17.63 -5.38 20.37
CA ARG A 236 18.19 -6.74 20.31
C ARG A 236 19.23 -6.84 19.21
N GLU A 237 20.49 -6.95 19.57
CA GLU A 237 21.57 -7.04 18.59
C GLU A 237 21.48 -8.35 17.78
N TRP A 238 21.53 -8.20 16.44
CA TRP A 238 21.54 -9.30 15.48
C TRP A 238 20.28 -10.19 15.48
N GLU A 239 19.21 -9.79 16.16
CA GLU A 239 17.91 -10.47 16.08
C GLU A 239 17.01 -9.79 15.03
N TYR A 240 16.31 -10.61 14.25
CA TYR A 240 15.47 -10.17 13.15
C TYR A 240 14.06 -10.74 13.26
N ARG A 241 13.11 -9.89 12.90
CA ARG A 241 11.73 -10.31 12.64
C ARG A 241 11.57 -10.51 11.15
N PHE A 242 10.91 -11.61 10.78
CA PHE A 242 10.60 -11.96 9.40
C PHE A 242 9.11 -11.74 9.14
N TYR A 243 8.81 -11.07 8.03
CA TYR A 243 7.48 -10.94 7.46
C TYR A 243 7.44 -11.78 6.21
N VAL A 244 6.54 -12.76 6.17
CA VAL A 244 6.47 -13.75 5.10
C VAL A 244 5.05 -13.83 4.56
N ASN A 245 4.93 -13.85 3.23
CA ASN A 245 3.67 -14.17 2.58
C ASN A 245 3.79 -15.54 1.94
N LEU A 246 2.83 -16.39 2.25
CA LEU A 246 2.72 -17.75 1.75
C LEU A 246 1.48 -17.85 0.86
N THR A 247 1.60 -18.48 -0.31
CA THR A 247 0.45 -18.95 -1.10
C THR A 247 0.38 -20.46 -1.09
N PHE A 248 -0.83 -21.01 -1.15
CA PHE A 248 -1.11 -22.44 -1.03
C PHE A 248 -2.40 -22.82 -1.76
N ASN A 249 -2.47 -24.08 -2.20
CA ASN A 249 -3.66 -24.65 -2.82
C ASN A 249 -4.49 -25.50 -1.84
N ASP A 250 -3.91 -25.84 -0.69
CA ASP A 250 -4.53 -26.70 0.34
C ASP A 250 -4.37 -26.03 1.73
N TYR A 251 -5.48 -25.57 2.27
CA TYR A 251 -5.51 -24.90 3.58
C TYR A 251 -5.09 -25.84 4.72
N THR A 252 -5.41 -27.14 4.62
CA THR A 252 -5.01 -28.13 5.64
C THR A 252 -3.49 -28.28 5.68
N ARG A 253 -2.85 -28.40 4.51
CA ARG A 253 -1.38 -28.47 4.42
C ARG A 253 -0.72 -27.17 4.90
N TYR A 254 -1.31 -26.01 4.60
CA TYR A 254 -0.85 -24.75 5.16
C TYR A 254 -0.89 -24.78 6.69
N ARG A 255 -2.00 -25.18 7.32
CA ARG A 255 -2.10 -25.27 8.79
C ARG A 255 -1.08 -26.24 9.37
N GLN A 256 -0.87 -27.40 8.77
CA GLN A 256 0.17 -28.35 9.16
C GLN A 256 1.58 -27.76 9.05
N SER A 257 1.86 -26.95 8.02
CA SER A 257 3.15 -26.27 7.87
C SER A 257 3.40 -25.27 9.00
N ILE A 258 2.37 -24.52 9.40
CA ILE A 258 2.44 -23.59 10.55
C ILE A 258 2.72 -24.34 11.85
N ASP A 259 2.03 -25.46 12.10
CA ASP A 259 2.26 -26.27 13.29
C ASP A 259 3.69 -26.87 13.31
N ALA A 260 4.20 -27.31 12.15
CA ALA A 260 5.54 -27.86 12.03
C ALA A 260 6.67 -26.83 12.25
N VAL A 261 6.48 -25.56 11.87
CA VAL A 261 7.49 -24.51 12.09
C VAL A 261 7.43 -23.91 13.49
N ARG A 262 6.29 -24.01 14.20
CA ARG A 262 6.12 -23.41 15.55
C ARG A 262 7.24 -23.67 16.54
N PRO A 263 7.78 -24.90 16.66
CA PRO A 263 8.86 -25.15 17.60
C PRO A 263 10.18 -24.44 17.27
N LEU A 264 10.34 -23.97 16.02
CA LEU A 264 11.57 -23.35 15.52
C LEU A 264 11.52 -21.81 15.58
N ILE A 265 10.35 -21.22 15.76
CA ILE A 265 10.11 -19.77 15.66
C ILE A 265 9.61 -19.23 17.00
N SER A 266 9.77 -17.91 17.18
CA SER A 266 9.25 -17.17 18.33
C SER A 266 8.46 -15.95 17.87
N ASP A 267 7.71 -15.32 18.76
CA ASP A 267 6.92 -14.10 18.50
C ASP A 267 6.07 -14.22 17.22
N PHE A 268 5.42 -15.40 17.07
CA PHE A 268 4.65 -15.75 15.89
C PHE A 268 3.28 -15.07 15.88
N LYS A 269 2.95 -14.42 14.77
CA LYS A 269 1.64 -13.81 14.51
C LYS A 269 1.17 -14.10 13.09
N ILE A 270 -0.06 -14.58 12.92
CA ILE A 270 -0.77 -14.56 11.64
C ILE A 270 -1.36 -13.15 11.51
N LEU A 271 -0.92 -12.42 10.49
CA LEU A 271 -1.40 -11.06 10.21
C LEU A 271 -2.69 -11.07 9.41
N GLY A 272 -2.95 -12.15 8.69
CA GLY A 272 -4.19 -12.43 7.98
C GLY A 272 -4.09 -13.66 7.09
N GLU A 273 -5.25 -14.25 6.83
CA GLU A 273 -5.49 -15.35 5.91
C GLU A 273 -6.60 -14.92 4.96
N TYR A 274 -6.31 -14.80 3.67
CA TYR A 274 -7.18 -14.14 2.68
C TYR A 274 -6.98 -14.74 1.28
N ALA A 275 -7.82 -14.32 0.33
CA ALA A 275 -7.67 -14.71 -1.07
C ALA A 275 -6.60 -13.85 -1.76
N GLU A 276 -5.69 -14.48 -2.53
CA GLU A 276 -4.74 -13.76 -3.35
C GLU A 276 -5.45 -12.93 -4.44
N TYR A 277 -4.99 -11.69 -4.62
CA TYR A 277 -5.40 -10.87 -5.76
C TYR A 277 -4.66 -11.36 -7.02
N LYS A 278 -5.42 -11.80 -8.03
CA LYS A 278 -4.92 -12.34 -9.31
C LYS A 278 -5.14 -11.37 -10.44
#